data_912793180365d1e73877843c6b4df976
#
_entry.id   912793180365d1e73877843c6b4df976
#
_cell.length_a   1.000
_cell.length_b   1.000
_cell.length_c   1.000
_cell.angle_alpha   90.00
_cell.angle_beta   90.00
_cell.angle_gamma   90.00
#
_symmetry.space_group_name_H-M   'P 1'
#
loop_
_entity.id
_entity.type
_entity.pdbx_description
1 polymer ?
#
loop_
_entity_poly.entity_id
_entity_poly.type
_entity_poly.pdbx_seq_one_letter_code
_entity_poly.pdbx_strand_id
1 'polypeptide(L)'
;NLKIKKINKMILNDKQIKKIVNEEEMINPFVDKLVHKGISHGLGTFGYDIRCGDEFKIFSNAKGAVCDPKNFTEDSFITVKGEESVLIPPNSFALAASMEYFKMPRRITGLVTAKSTYARTGLGTPSSVLEGGWKGNLVMEFANHTNLPIRLYANSGAAQILFFEGEEPAISYAEGSRKYQDQRGITLAKSK
;
A
#
# COMPACT_ATOMS: atom_id res chain seq x y z
N ASN A 1 29.70 34.07 7.90
CA ASN A 1 29.29 33.27 6.74
C ASN A 1 28.40 32.11 7.21
N LEU A 2 27.10 32.38 7.29
CA LEU A 2 26.11 31.32 7.44
C LEU A 2 26.14 30.48 6.14
N LYS A 3 26.72 29.28 6.20
CA LYS A 3 26.50 28.26 5.17
C LYS A 3 25.01 27.92 5.20
N ILE A 4 24.25 28.41 4.21
CA ILE A 4 22.89 27.98 3.95
C ILE A 4 22.98 26.45 3.78
N LYS A 5 22.56 25.68 4.79
CA LYS A 5 22.37 24.23 4.65
C LYS A 5 21.46 24.02 3.44
N LYS A 6 21.95 23.28 2.44
CA LYS A 6 21.15 22.86 1.30
C LYS A 6 19.84 22.30 1.86
N ILE A 7 18.71 22.91 1.53
CA ILE A 7 17.39 22.42 1.95
C ILE A 7 17.29 21.00 1.35
N ASN A 8 17.37 19.99 2.19
CA ASN A 8 17.15 18.62 1.77
C ASN A 8 15.72 18.53 1.25
N LYS A 9 15.58 18.09 0.01
CA LYS A 9 14.28 17.91 -0.63
C LYS A 9 13.53 16.84 0.14
N MET A 10 12.47 17.22 0.86
CA MET A 10 11.74 16.31 1.74
C MET A 10 10.84 15.34 0.98
N ILE A 11 10.17 15.78 -0.11
CA ILE A 11 9.32 14.94 -0.95
C ILE A 11 10.04 14.61 -2.25
N LEU A 12 9.98 13.33 -2.66
CA LEU A 12 10.67 12.85 -3.86
C LEU A 12 9.78 13.02 -5.11
N ASN A 13 10.37 13.59 -6.17
CA ASN A 13 9.74 13.67 -7.49
C ASN A 13 10.07 12.41 -8.33
N ASP A 14 9.50 12.35 -9.52
CA ASP A 14 9.65 11.26 -10.48
C ASP A 14 11.11 10.88 -10.78
N LYS A 15 11.98 11.87 -11.01
CA LYS A 15 13.40 11.65 -11.31
C LYS A 15 14.16 11.03 -10.13
N GLN A 16 13.84 11.49 -8.92
CA GLN A 16 14.46 11.00 -7.69
C GLN A 16 13.98 9.58 -7.36
N ILE A 17 12.67 9.32 -7.48
CA ILE A 17 12.09 7.97 -7.29
C ILE A 17 12.72 7.00 -8.28
N LYS A 18 12.76 7.34 -9.58
CA LYS A 18 13.36 6.51 -10.62
C LYS A 18 14.84 6.21 -10.35
N LYS A 19 15.60 7.21 -9.91
CA LYS A 19 17.00 7.03 -9.53
C LYS A 19 17.16 6.01 -8.40
N ILE A 20 16.40 6.17 -7.30
CA ILE A 20 16.47 5.28 -6.14
C ILE A 20 16.03 3.87 -6.48
N VAL A 21 14.97 3.72 -7.29
CA VAL A 21 14.53 2.39 -7.73
C VAL A 21 15.61 1.68 -8.53
N ASN A 22 16.29 2.38 -9.43
CA ASN A 22 17.37 1.80 -10.24
C ASN A 22 18.62 1.43 -9.43
N GLU A 23 18.94 2.20 -8.40
CA GLU A 23 20.13 2.01 -7.58
C GLU A 23 19.91 1.03 -6.42
N GLU A 24 18.69 0.99 -5.84
CA GLU A 24 18.40 0.29 -4.59
C GLU A 24 17.20 -0.68 -4.68
N GLU A 25 16.60 -0.83 -5.88
CA GLU A 25 15.45 -1.72 -6.13
C GLU A 25 14.25 -1.45 -5.21
N MET A 26 14.00 -0.17 -4.88
CA MET A 26 12.97 0.22 -3.90
C MET A 26 11.57 -0.30 -4.24
N ILE A 27 11.24 -0.44 -5.53
CA ILE A 27 9.92 -0.92 -6.02
C ILE A 27 10.14 -1.99 -7.08
N ASN A 28 9.55 -3.18 -6.93
CA ASN A 28 9.63 -4.26 -7.91
C ASN A 28 8.30 -5.03 -8.01
N PRO A 29 7.67 -5.19 -9.22
CA PRO A 29 8.10 -4.59 -10.48
C PRO A 29 7.81 -3.09 -10.55
N PHE A 30 8.71 -2.32 -11.13
CA PHE A 30 8.59 -0.87 -11.29
C PHE A 30 8.04 -0.50 -12.66
N VAL A 31 7.00 0.36 -12.68
CA VAL A 31 6.44 0.95 -13.89
C VAL A 31 6.91 2.40 -13.96
N ASP A 32 7.88 2.70 -14.82
CA ASP A 32 8.66 3.94 -14.87
C ASP A 32 7.94 5.16 -15.46
N LYS A 33 6.65 5.04 -15.73
CA LYS A 33 5.75 6.08 -16.23
C LYS A 33 4.33 5.85 -15.74
N LEU A 34 3.50 6.88 -15.77
CA LEU A 34 2.08 6.73 -15.48
C LEU A 34 1.36 6.07 -16.66
N VAL A 35 0.77 4.90 -16.44
CA VAL A 35 -0.05 4.18 -17.40
C VAL A 35 -1.50 4.59 -17.20
N HIS A 36 -2.15 5.08 -18.27
CA HIS A 36 -3.52 5.61 -18.22
C HIS A 36 -4.60 4.62 -18.66
N LYS A 37 -4.25 3.36 -18.94
CA LYS A 37 -5.23 2.34 -19.34
C LYS A 37 -6.04 1.89 -18.12
N GLY A 38 -7.35 2.09 -18.16
CA GLY A 38 -8.23 1.81 -17.02
C GLY A 38 -8.00 2.77 -15.85
N ILE A 39 -7.79 2.24 -14.65
CA ILE A 39 -7.39 3.05 -13.48
C ILE A 39 -5.87 3.17 -13.49
N SER A 40 -5.39 4.40 -13.55
CA SER A 40 -3.96 4.68 -13.75
C SER A 40 -3.06 4.10 -12.65
N HIS A 41 -1.86 3.67 -13.06
CA HIS A 41 -0.84 3.14 -12.16
C HIS A 41 0.57 3.49 -12.63
N GLY A 42 1.56 3.32 -11.75
CA GLY A 42 2.97 3.58 -12.04
C GLY A 42 3.45 4.95 -11.56
N LEU A 43 4.58 5.40 -12.10
CA LEU A 43 5.28 6.60 -11.65
C LEU A 43 4.53 7.88 -12.03
N GLY A 44 4.15 8.66 -11.02
CA GLY A 44 3.57 9.99 -11.14
C GLY A 44 4.61 11.09 -10.99
N THR A 45 4.19 12.34 -11.02
CA THR A 45 5.06 13.52 -10.85
C THR A 45 5.74 13.55 -9.47
N PHE A 46 4.95 13.28 -8.42
CA PHE A 46 5.39 13.06 -7.05
C PHE A 46 4.68 11.81 -6.54
N GLY A 47 5.42 10.74 -6.30
CA GLY A 47 4.88 9.47 -5.82
C GLY A 47 4.62 8.44 -6.91
N TYR A 48 3.95 7.37 -6.51
CA TYR A 48 3.71 6.19 -7.34
C TYR A 48 2.30 5.65 -7.07
N ASP A 49 1.59 5.32 -8.14
CA ASP A 49 0.28 4.69 -8.07
C ASP A 49 0.45 3.16 -8.00
N ILE A 50 0.14 2.60 -6.84
CA ILE A 50 0.32 1.19 -6.48
C ILE A 50 -0.80 0.35 -7.11
N ARG A 51 -0.45 -0.81 -7.67
CA ARG A 51 -1.44 -1.76 -8.19
C ARG A 51 -1.90 -2.74 -7.12
N CYS A 52 -3.17 -3.07 -7.19
CA CYS A 52 -3.74 -4.18 -6.44
C CYS A 52 -3.37 -5.52 -7.10
N GLY A 53 -3.01 -6.53 -6.34
CA GLY A 53 -2.87 -7.91 -6.83
C GLY A 53 -4.22 -8.54 -7.18
N ASP A 54 -4.22 -9.83 -7.50
CA ASP A 54 -5.39 -10.61 -7.90
C ASP A 54 -5.93 -11.53 -6.80
N GLU A 55 -5.39 -11.42 -5.60
CA GLU A 55 -5.89 -12.09 -4.39
C GLU A 55 -6.56 -11.08 -3.48
N PHE A 56 -7.78 -11.39 -3.04
CA PHE A 56 -8.61 -10.56 -2.20
C PHE A 56 -9.14 -11.36 -1.02
N LYS A 57 -9.18 -10.75 0.16
CA LYS A 57 -9.91 -11.25 1.31
C LYS A 57 -11.07 -10.29 1.60
N ILE A 58 -12.30 -10.74 1.28
CA ILE A 58 -13.52 -9.95 1.48
C ILE A 58 -14.06 -10.28 2.87
N PHE A 59 -14.25 -9.27 3.70
CA PHE A 59 -14.79 -9.46 5.05
C PHE A 59 -16.19 -10.07 5.01
N SER A 60 -16.37 -11.08 5.85
CA SER A 60 -17.63 -11.80 6.04
C SER A 60 -17.91 -11.96 7.53
N ASN A 61 -19.10 -11.59 7.96
CA ASN A 61 -19.55 -11.76 9.34
C ASN A 61 -20.15 -13.15 9.64
N ALA A 62 -19.98 -14.13 8.74
CA ALA A 62 -20.67 -15.41 8.81
C ALA A 62 -20.26 -16.27 10.01
N LYS A 63 -19.06 -16.08 10.56
CA LYS A 63 -18.51 -16.92 11.62
C LYS A 63 -18.02 -16.16 12.87
N GLY A 64 -18.01 -14.83 12.85
CA GLY A 64 -17.44 -14.03 13.93
C GLY A 64 -18.44 -13.07 14.56
N ALA A 65 -18.40 -12.96 15.89
CA ALA A 65 -19.21 -12.00 16.64
C ALA A 65 -18.48 -10.66 16.89
N VAL A 66 -17.14 -10.65 16.85
CA VAL A 66 -16.30 -9.50 17.20
C VAL A 66 -15.08 -9.45 16.29
N CYS A 67 -14.77 -8.25 15.77
CA CYS A 67 -13.49 -7.97 15.09
C CYS A 67 -12.45 -7.61 16.15
N ASP A 68 -11.68 -8.60 16.63
CA ASP A 68 -10.63 -8.39 17.62
C ASP A 68 -9.25 -8.39 16.93
N PRO A 69 -8.50 -7.27 16.93
CA PRO A 69 -7.19 -7.20 16.30
C PRO A 69 -6.13 -8.09 16.93
N LYS A 70 -6.38 -8.59 18.14
CA LYS A 70 -5.51 -9.56 18.83
C LYS A 70 -5.83 -11.00 18.46
N ASN A 71 -7.01 -11.25 17.92
CA ASN A 71 -7.51 -12.59 17.60
C ASN A 71 -8.32 -12.57 16.29
N PHE A 72 -7.79 -11.92 15.25
CA PHE A 72 -8.44 -11.80 13.95
C PHE A 72 -8.03 -12.99 13.07
N THR A 73 -9.01 -13.78 12.61
CA THR A 73 -8.77 -15.06 11.94
C THR A 73 -9.21 -15.04 10.48
N GLU A 74 -8.71 -16.00 9.71
CA GLU A 74 -9.11 -16.26 8.31
C GLU A 74 -10.61 -16.51 8.16
N ASP A 75 -11.27 -17.04 9.18
CA ASP A 75 -12.71 -17.31 9.18
C ASP A 75 -13.58 -16.06 9.01
N SER A 76 -13.00 -14.89 9.25
CA SER A 76 -13.65 -13.59 9.02
C SER A 76 -13.64 -13.15 7.55
N PHE A 77 -13.10 -13.98 6.64
CA PHE A 77 -12.94 -13.60 5.25
C PHE A 77 -13.39 -14.69 4.27
N ILE A 78 -13.86 -14.22 3.10
CA ILE A 78 -13.98 -15.02 1.89
C ILE A 78 -12.78 -14.67 1.02
N THR A 79 -11.93 -15.65 0.69
CA THR A 79 -10.79 -15.47 -0.19
C THR A 79 -11.21 -15.68 -1.65
N VAL A 80 -10.90 -14.71 -2.50
CA VAL A 80 -11.10 -14.75 -3.96
C VAL A 80 -9.75 -14.54 -4.61
N LYS A 81 -9.42 -15.35 -5.63
CA LYS A 81 -8.13 -15.28 -6.32
C LYS A 81 -8.27 -15.53 -7.82
N GLY A 82 -7.47 -14.81 -8.63
CA GLY A 82 -7.43 -14.96 -10.08
C GLY A 82 -8.58 -14.27 -10.82
N GLU A 83 -9.41 -13.50 -10.14
CA GLU A 83 -10.50 -12.73 -10.76
C GLU A 83 -10.02 -11.34 -11.21
N GLU A 84 -10.59 -10.83 -12.30
CA GLU A 84 -10.30 -9.47 -12.78
C GLU A 84 -10.76 -8.39 -11.80
N SER A 85 -11.75 -8.68 -10.98
CA SER A 85 -12.31 -7.75 -10.00
C SER A 85 -13.17 -8.48 -8.98
N VAL A 86 -13.34 -7.83 -7.81
CA VAL A 86 -14.27 -8.27 -6.77
C VAL A 86 -15.27 -7.19 -6.44
N LEU A 87 -16.40 -7.59 -5.85
CA LEU A 87 -17.39 -6.68 -5.27
C LEU A 87 -17.21 -6.65 -3.75
N ILE A 88 -16.92 -5.47 -3.21
CA ILE A 88 -16.91 -5.25 -1.76
C ILE A 88 -18.34 -4.93 -1.33
N PRO A 89 -18.96 -5.73 -0.45
CA PRO A 89 -20.33 -5.50 -0.01
C PRO A 89 -20.52 -4.11 0.64
N PRO A 90 -21.76 -3.61 0.71
CA PRO A 90 -22.07 -2.37 1.43
C PRO A 90 -21.61 -2.42 2.88
N ASN A 91 -21.06 -1.31 3.38
CA ASN A 91 -20.60 -1.17 4.77
C ASN A 91 -19.64 -2.30 5.23
N SER A 92 -18.86 -2.84 4.30
CA SER A 92 -17.88 -3.90 4.52
C SER A 92 -16.50 -3.48 4.03
N PHE A 93 -15.52 -4.35 4.13
CA PHE A 93 -14.17 -4.08 3.66
C PHE A 93 -13.54 -5.31 3.02
N ALA A 94 -12.46 -5.08 2.29
CA ALA A 94 -11.62 -6.12 1.75
C ALA A 94 -10.15 -5.80 1.98
N LEU A 95 -9.32 -6.84 2.03
CA LEU A 95 -7.87 -6.74 2.03
C LEU A 95 -7.35 -7.20 0.67
N ALA A 96 -6.32 -6.51 0.16
CA ALA A 96 -5.56 -6.95 -0.98
C ALA A 96 -4.08 -6.57 -0.80
N ALA A 97 -3.18 -7.38 -1.35
CA ALA A 97 -1.76 -7.05 -1.36
C ALA A 97 -1.41 -6.24 -2.63
N SER A 98 -0.41 -5.39 -2.53
CA SER A 98 0.17 -4.75 -3.72
C SER A 98 0.82 -5.78 -4.64
N MET A 99 0.77 -5.54 -5.96
CA MET A 99 1.61 -6.28 -6.91
C MET A 99 3.08 -5.98 -6.67
N GLU A 100 3.35 -4.72 -6.37
CA GLU A 100 4.69 -4.25 -6.09
C GLU A 100 5.20 -4.79 -4.74
N TYR A 101 6.42 -5.28 -4.75
CA TYR A 101 7.20 -5.52 -3.55
C TYR A 101 8.07 -4.30 -3.29
N PHE A 102 7.99 -3.77 -2.10
CA PHE A 102 8.74 -2.60 -1.67
C PHE A 102 9.98 -3.01 -0.87
N LYS A 103 11.08 -2.30 -1.06
CA LYS A 103 12.33 -2.43 -0.31
C LYS A 103 12.77 -1.02 0.09
N MET A 104 12.23 -0.56 1.21
CA MET A 104 12.43 0.83 1.63
C MET A 104 13.87 1.07 2.09
N PRO A 105 14.62 2.01 1.46
CA PRO A 105 15.90 2.46 2.02
C PRO A 105 15.70 3.04 3.42
N ARG A 106 16.70 2.94 4.29
CA ARG A 106 16.60 3.40 5.70
C ARG A 106 16.20 4.88 5.82
N ARG A 107 16.69 5.71 4.92
CA ARG A 107 16.43 7.16 4.88
C ARG A 107 15.10 7.56 4.25
N ILE A 108 14.34 6.62 3.70
CA ILE A 108 13.10 6.89 2.97
C ILE A 108 11.91 6.30 3.71
N THR A 109 10.88 7.11 3.88
CA THR A 109 9.56 6.68 4.33
C THR A 109 8.53 6.94 3.25
N GLY A 110 7.50 6.10 3.17
CA GLY A 110 6.39 6.25 2.24
C GLY A 110 5.08 6.47 2.96
N LEU A 111 4.30 7.46 2.53
CA LEU A 111 2.93 7.68 2.98
C LEU A 111 1.96 7.21 1.91
N VAL A 112 1.22 6.15 2.22
CA VAL A 112 0.17 5.59 1.34
C VAL A 112 -1.13 6.31 1.59
N THR A 113 -1.83 6.65 0.51
CA THR A 113 -3.14 7.31 0.54
C THR A 113 -4.11 6.65 -0.42
N ALA A 114 -5.40 6.93 -0.28
CA ALA A 114 -6.42 6.45 -1.19
C ALA A 114 -6.20 6.96 -2.62
N LYS A 115 -6.45 6.10 -3.61
CA LYS A 115 -6.56 6.49 -5.02
C LYS A 115 -7.81 7.35 -5.21
N SER A 116 -7.66 8.56 -5.74
CA SER A 116 -8.78 9.52 -5.89
C SER A 116 -9.95 8.98 -6.72
N THR A 117 -9.69 8.11 -7.70
CA THR A 117 -10.73 7.46 -8.49
C THR A 117 -11.66 6.62 -7.63
N TYR A 118 -11.11 5.80 -6.73
CA TYR A 118 -11.88 5.00 -5.78
C TYR A 118 -12.50 5.83 -4.66
N ALA A 119 -11.77 6.79 -4.12
CA ALA A 119 -12.30 7.67 -3.07
C ALA A 119 -13.59 8.38 -3.49
N ARG A 120 -13.70 8.78 -4.79
CA ARG A 120 -14.89 9.40 -5.35
C ARG A 120 -16.09 8.47 -5.51
N THR A 121 -15.89 7.15 -5.43
CA THR A 121 -16.96 6.15 -5.41
C THR A 121 -17.35 5.74 -3.99
N GLY A 122 -16.73 6.33 -2.96
CA GLY A 122 -16.96 5.96 -1.58
C GLY A 122 -16.13 4.80 -1.06
N LEU A 123 -15.11 4.36 -1.82
CA LEU A 123 -14.14 3.38 -1.35
C LEU A 123 -13.00 4.10 -0.62
N GLY A 124 -12.93 3.90 0.68
CA GLY A 124 -11.85 4.40 1.53
C GLY A 124 -10.66 3.45 1.57
N THR A 125 -9.46 4.01 1.62
CA THR A 125 -8.24 3.28 1.95
C THR A 125 -7.56 4.06 3.07
N PRO A 126 -7.44 3.52 4.29
CA PRO A 126 -6.75 4.19 5.38
C PRO A 126 -5.31 4.53 4.99
N SER A 127 -4.82 5.66 5.46
CA SER A 127 -3.42 6.02 5.27
C SER A 127 -2.52 5.04 6.03
N SER A 128 -1.46 4.58 5.38
CA SER A 128 -0.46 3.68 5.95
C SER A 128 0.94 4.22 5.71
N VAL A 129 1.89 3.83 6.55
CA VAL A 129 3.27 4.29 6.46
C VAL A 129 4.19 3.09 6.17
N LEU A 130 5.00 3.22 5.11
CA LEU A 130 6.11 2.33 4.84
C LEU A 130 7.37 2.93 5.47
N GLU A 131 7.78 2.40 6.61
CA GLU A 131 8.92 2.91 7.37
C GLU A 131 10.26 2.55 6.70
N GLY A 132 11.30 3.36 6.95
CA GLY A 132 12.66 3.08 6.48
C GLY A 132 13.18 1.71 6.93
N GLY A 133 13.67 0.92 5.98
CA GLY A 133 14.13 -0.46 6.21
C GLY A 133 13.04 -1.54 6.11
N TRP A 134 11.76 -1.17 5.94
CA TRP A 134 10.70 -2.15 5.72
C TRP A 134 10.78 -2.76 4.31
N LYS A 135 10.42 -4.06 4.23
CA LYS A 135 10.29 -4.79 2.97
C LYS A 135 9.00 -5.59 2.96
N GLY A 136 8.38 -5.73 1.79
CA GLY A 136 7.18 -6.56 1.65
C GLY A 136 6.25 -6.13 0.54
N ASN A 137 5.20 -6.93 0.30
CA ASN A 137 4.02 -6.47 -0.39
C ASN A 137 3.17 -5.67 0.61
N LEU A 138 2.70 -4.48 0.22
CA LEU A 138 1.81 -3.68 1.06
C LEU A 138 0.44 -4.35 1.10
N VAL A 139 -0.07 -4.62 2.29
CA VAL A 139 -1.50 -4.96 2.45
C VAL A 139 -2.29 -3.67 2.52
N MET A 140 -3.26 -3.54 1.63
CA MET A 140 -4.17 -2.38 1.54
C MET A 140 -5.55 -2.79 2.03
N GLU A 141 -6.13 -1.96 2.87
CA GLU A 141 -7.48 -2.09 3.39
C GLU A 141 -8.43 -1.22 2.57
N PHE A 142 -9.48 -1.82 2.01
CA PHE A 142 -10.48 -1.13 1.20
C PHE A 142 -11.83 -1.16 1.89
N ALA A 143 -12.25 -0.05 2.49
CA ALA A 143 -13.53 0.06 3.18
C ALA A 143 -14.60 0.68 2.27
N ASN A 144 -15.71 -0.03 2.08
CA ASN A 144 -16.88 0.47 1.36
C ASN A 144 -17.79 1.25 2.33
N HIS A 145 -17.79 2.58 2.20
CA HIS A 145 -18.60 3.49 3.02
C HIS A 145 -20.01 3.76 2.45
N THR A 146 -20.41 3.03 1.41
CA THR A 146 -21.70 3.23 0.75
C THR A 146 -22.68 2.10 1.04
N ASN A 147 -23.93 2.29 0.66
CA ASN A 147 -24.99 1.26 0.72
C ASN A 147 -25.10 0.42 -0.56
N LEU A 148 -24.15 0.56 -1.50
CA LEU A 148 -24.05 -0.23 -2.73
C LEU A 148 -22.74 -1.01 -2.77
N PRO A 149 -22.69 -2.18 -3.44
CA PRO A 149 -21.43 -2.86 -3.68
C PRO A 149 -20.47 -2.00 -4.52
N ILE A 150 -19.19 -1.96 -4.15
CA ILE A 150 -18.15 -1.26 -4.92
C ILE A 150 -17.23 -2.29 -5.57
N ARG A 151 -16.94 -2.10 -6.86
CA ARG A 151 -16.03 -2.94 -7.61
C ARG A 151 -14.58 -2.50 -7.42
N LEU A 152 -13.72 -3.43 -6.98
CA LEU A 152 -12.27 -3.26 -6.90
C LEU A 152 -11.62 -4.13 -7.98
N TYR A 153 -10.79 -3.53 -8.83
CA TYR A 153 -10.14 -4.21 -9.94
C TYR A 153 -8.75 -4.71 -9.57
N ALA A 154 -8.44 -5.96 -9.95
CA ALA A 154 -7.10 -6.50 -9.92
C ALA A 154 -6.18 -5.82 -10.96
N ASN A 155 -4.88 -5.89 -10.73
CA ASN A 155 -3.83 -5.42 -11.64
C ASN A 155 -3.96 -3.94 -12.07
N SER A 156 -4.74 -3.15 -11.32
CA SER A 156 -5.04 -1.74 -11.58
C SER A 156 -4.58 -0.87 -10.42
N GLY A 157 -4.39 0.43 -10.67
CA GLY A 157 -4.02 1.38 -9.62
C GLY A 157 -5.08 1.43 -8.51
N ALA A 158 -4.69 1.18 -7.28
CA ALA A 158 -5.59 1.06 -6.14
C ALA A 158 -5.31 2.05 -5.01
N ALA A 159 -4.06 2.44 -4.84
CA ALA A 159 -3.61 3.41 -3.86
C ALA A 159 -2.50 4.28 -4.45
N GLN A 160 -2.17 5.38 -3.79
CA GLN A 160 -1.03 6.24 -4.13
C GLN A 160 -0.06 6.29 -2.97
N ILE A 161 1.25 6.29 -3.26
CA ILE A 161 2.29 6.49 -2.25
C ILE A 161 3.13 7.72 -2.58
N LEU A 162 3.36 8.56 -1.58
CA LEU A 162 4.32 9.66 -1.60
C LEU A 162 5.57 9.24 -0.83
N PHE A 163 6.74 9.52 -1.37
CA PHE A 163 8.02 9.20 -0.71
C PHE A 163 8.69 10.44 -0.16
N PHE A 164 9.22 10.33 1.04
CA PHE A 164 9.94 11.38 1.76
C PHE A 164 11.34 10.89 2.10
N GLU A 165 12.34 11.71 1.85
CA GLU A 165 13.72 11.44 2.22
C GLU A 165 14.12 12.29 3.43
N GLY A 166 14.71 11.66 4.43
CA GLY A 166 15.22 12.28 5.65
C GLY A 166 16.58 11.73 6.04
N GLU A 167 17.01 12.03 7.25
CA GLU A 167 18.17 11.37 7.86
C GLU A 167 17.80 9.93 8.25
N GLU A 168 18.78 9.03 8.26
CA GLU A 168 18.55 7.66 8.69
C GLU A 168 18.13 7.58 10.16
N PRO A 169 17.11 6.79 10.49
CA PRO A 169 16.72 6.58 11.88
C PRO A 169 17.78 5.78 12.64
N ALA A 170 17.87 5.97 13.94
CA ALA A 170 18.77 5.21 14.81
C ALA A 170 18.47 3.70 14.73
N ILE A 171 17.20 3.32 14.63
CA ILE A 171 16.74 1.93 14.51
C ILE A 171 15.76 1.87 13.34
N SER A 172 16.08 1.06 12.31
CA SER A 172 15.20 0.84 11.16
C SER A 172 14.07 -0.15 11.49
N TYR A 173 13.08 -0.24 10.60
CA TYR A 173 12.00 -1.21 10.75
C TYR A 173 12.53 -2.65 10.84
N ALA A 174 13.53 -3.02 10.03
CA ALA A 174 14.13 -4.34 10.02
C ALA A 174 14.81 -4.73 11.34
N GLU A 175 15.43 -3.74 12.02
CA GLU A 175 16.17 -3.94 13.26
C GLU A 175 15.25 -3.96 14.49
N GLY A 176 14.06 -3.33 14.39
CA GLY A 176 13.12 -3.17 15.50
C GLY A 176 12.22 -4.38 15.80
N SER A 177 12.46 -5.56 15.25
CA SER A 177 11.62 -6.77 15.41
C SER A 177 10.13 -6.51 15.12
N ARG A 178 9.85 -5.79 14.03
CA ARG A 178 8.51 -5.35 13.66
C ARG A 178 7.71 -6.48 13.01
N LYS A 179 6.37 -6.43 13.15
CA LYS A 179 5.43 -7.53 12.83
C LYS A 179 5.32 -7.91 11.36
N TYR A 180 5.53 -6.96 10.44
CA TYR A 180 5.20 -7.11 9.03
C TYR A 180 6.42 -7.07 8.10
N GLN A 181 7.61 -7.37 8.63
CA GLN A 181 8.82 -7.45 7.81
C GLN A 181 8.76 -8.65 6.87
N ASP A 182 9.22 -8.45 5.63
CA ASP A 182 9.31 -9.45 4.55
C ASP A 182 7.97 -10.16 4.23
N GLN A 183 6.82 -9.49 4.50
CA GLN A 183 5.52 -10.08 4.20
C GLN A 183 5.31 -10.31 2.70
N ARG A 184 4.67 -11.43 2.37
CA ARG A 184 4.28 -11.80 1.01
C ARG A 184 2.77 -12.01 0.95
N GLY A 185 2.13 -11.45 -0.10
CA GLY A 185 0.68 -11.50 -0.22
C GLY A 185 -0.05 -10.83 0.94
N ILE A 186 -1.28 -11.28 1.21
CA ILE A 186 -2.14 -10.71 2.25
C ILE A 186 -1.80 -11.31 3.60
N THR A 187 -1.34 -10.48 4.52
CA THR A 187 -1.10 -10.83 5.92
C THR A 187 -2.20 -10.21 6.79
N LEU A 188 -2.84 -10.98 7.64
CA LEU A 188 -3.84 -10.50 8.59
C LEU A 188 -3.20 -9.76 9.78
N ALA A 189 -4.05 -9.12 10.59
CA ALA A 189 -3.61 -8.46 11.82
C ALA A 189 -2.87 -9.46 12.73
N LYS A 190 -1.67 -9.08 13.19
CA LYS A 190 -0.85 -9.88 14.11
C LYS A 190 -0.86 -9.26 15.50
N SER A 191 -1.09 -10.06 16.54
CA SER A 191 -0.97 -9.61 17.93
C SER A 191 0.49 -9.53 18.40
N LYS A 192 1.35 -10.35 17.85
CA LYS A 192 2.83 -10.35 17.97
C LYS A 192 3.47 -11.12 16.81
#